data_efe04fcad5cceccadd8b96aba88a30fc
#
_entry.id   efe04fcad5cceccadd8b96aba88a30fc
#
_cell.length_a   1.000
_cell.length_b   1.000
_cell.length_c   1.000
_cell.angle_alpha   90.00
_cell.angle_beta   90.00
_cell.angle_gamma   90.00
#
_symmetry.space_group_name_H-M   'P 1'
#
loop_
_entity.id
_entity.type
_entity.pdbx_description
1 polymer ?
#
loop_
_entity_poly.entity_id
_entity_poly.type
_entity_poly.pdbx_seq_one_letter_code
_entity_poly.pdbx_strand_id
1 'polypeptide(L)'
;MAPTPEEIYERTKEEGRRRLERPFLEEMSTALAAGFDIVAGLAVYALLQAHLQHLLGRDAAHVVASAGFGVSFVFLVTGRGELFTENFLVPLAGLDEDEPHTWRKLLKLWLTSAPFNILAGLVVVLLLTVHSVLPYGTGAPLVHQAETIHANGVLALFVSAIFAGALITAMTWFVEGQEAVGVRIVVAWIVGAIILLGSFDHVIVDTIELIFGYRYGAHFNWVFILGNFGLSAAGNMIGGIGLITLNRFTQGRSGGSEASA
;
A
#
# COMPACT_ATOMS: atom_id res chain seq x y z
N MET A 1 20.07 21.16 -3.33
CA MET A 1 19.33 21.03 -4.62
C MET A 1 18.41 19.82 -4.48
N ALA A 2 17.32 19.77 -5.26
CA ALA A 2 16.55 18.52 -5.33
C ALA A 2 17.41 17.46 -6.03
N PRO A 3 17.35 16.18 -5.62
CA PRO A 3 18.11 15.11 -6.24
C PRO A 3 17.68 14.90 -7.70
N THR A 4 18.62 14.53 -8.54
CA THR A 4 18.36 14.14 -9.93
C THR A 4 17.70 12.76 -9.99
N PRO A 5 17.01 12.39 -11.09
CA PRO A 5 16.47 11.05 -11.27
C PRO A 5 17.52 9.93 -11.13
N GLU A 6 18.75 10.19 -11.55
CA GLU A 6 19.89 9.29 -11.44
C GLU A 6 20.28 9.06 -9.97
N GLU A 7 20.41 10.14 -9.19
CA GLU A 7 20.71 10.05 -7.76
C GLU A 7 19.61 9.30 -7.00
N ILE A 8 18.33 9.52 -7.36
CA ILE A 8 17.21 8.77 -6.78
C ILE A 8 17.32 7.28 -7.16
N TYR A 9 17.64 6.98 -8.41
CA TYR A 9 17.78 5.59 -8.87
C TYR A 9 18.90 4.86 -8.14
N GLU A 10 20.06 5.45 -7.96
CA GLU A 10 21.18 4.82 -7.23
C GLU A 10 20.84 4.56 -5.76
N ARG A 11 20.18 5.51 -5.08
CA ARG A 11 19.67 5.30 -3.72
C ARG A 11 18.66 4.15 -3.65
N THR A 12 17.74 4.10 -4.63
CA THR A 12 16.74 3.04 -4.73
C THR A 12 17.38 1.69 -4.96
N LYS A 13 18.45 1.64 -5.76
CA LYS A 13 19.22 0.42 -6.04
C LYS A 13 19.95 -0.10 -4.80
N GLU A 14 20.58 0.79 -4.05
CA GLU A 14 21.25 0.42 -2.79
C GLU A 14 20.24 -0.13 -1.76
N GLU A 15 19.12 0.56 -1.57
CA GLU A 15 18.04 0.07 -0.70
C GLU A 15 17.46 -1.25 -1.20
N GLY A 16 17.32 -1.42 -2.51
CA GLY A 16 16.84 -2.67 -3.13
C GLY A 16 17.74 -3.86 -2.84
N ARG A 17 19.05 -3.69 -2.96
CA ARG A 17 20.04 -4.72 -2.56
C ARG A 17 19.89 -5.07 -1.09
N ARG A 18 19.79 -4.07 -0.22
CA ARG A 18 19.61 -4.26 1.22
C ARG A 18 18.34 -5.08 1.51
N ARG A 19 17.22 -4.78 0.84
CA ARG A 19 15.95 -5.52 1.02
C ARG A 19 16.06 -6.97 0.56
N LEU A 20 16.72 -7.23 -0.56
CA LEU A 20 16.90 -8.58 -1.11
C LEU A 20 17.82 -9.48 -0.26
N GLU A 21 18.67 -8.88 0.58
CA GLU A 21 19.62 -9.60 1.44
C GLU A 21 19.16 -9.79 2.88
N ARG A 22 17.97 -9.27 3.23
CA ARG A 22 17.44 -9.35 4.60
C ARG A 22 17.22 -10.80 5.05
N PRO A 23 17.51 -11.09 6.33
CA PRO A 23 17.08 -12.32 6.96
C PRO A 23 15.55 -12.44 6.99
N PHE A 24 15.04 -13.65 6.91
CA PHE A 24 13.58 -13.91 6.90
C PHE A 24 12.81 -13.27 8.07
N LEU A 25 13.40 -13.28 9.28
CA LEU A 25 12.76 -12.67 10.46
C LEU A 25 12.60 -11.16 10.32
N GLU A 26 13.55 -10.49 9.67
CA GLU A 26 13.46 -9.05 9.40
C GLU A 26 12.40 -8.75 8.36
N GLU A 27 12.38 -9.50 7.24
CA GLU A 27 11.33 -9.39 6.21
C GLU A 27 9.93 -9.60 6.80
N MET A 28 9.77 -10.64 7.63
CA MET A 28 8.52 -10.94 8.31
C MET A 28 8.11 -9.81 9.25
N SER A 29 9.04 -9.29 10.05
CA SER A 29 8.77 -8.23 11.04
C SER A 29 8.33 -6.93 10.38
N THR A 30 9.01 -6.50 9.30
CA THR A 30 8.63 -5.29 8.56
C THR A 30 7.28 -5.44 7.86
N ALA A 31 6.97 -6.63 7.33
CA ALA A 31 5.68 -6.92 6.73
C ALA A 31 4.54 -6.95 7.77
N LEU A 32 4.76 -7.54 8.95
CA LEU A 32 3.78 -7.53 10.04
C LEU A 32 3.50 -6.09 10.53
N ALA A 33 4.53 -5.25 10.65
CA ALA A 33 4.36 -3.84 11.01
C ALA A 33 3.48 -3.11 9.99
N ALA A 34 3.71 -3.28 8.70
CA ALA A 34 2.92 -2.66 7.65
C ALA A 34 1.44 -3.08 7.70
N GLY A 35 1.14 -4.36 7.94
CA GLY A 35 -0.24 -4.82 8.10
C GLY A 35 -0.95 -4.18 9.30
N PHE A 36 -0.25 -3.99 10.42
CA PHE A 36 -0.76 -3.23 11.57
C PHE A 36 -1.06 -1.77 11.19
N ASP A 37 -0.13 -1.10 10.49
CA ASP A 37 -0.25 0.30 10.09
C ASP A 37 -1.49 0.54 9.21
N ILE A 38 -1.78 -0.37 8.28
CA ILE A 38 -2.98 -0.30 7.44
C ILE A 38 -4.26 -0.39 8.30
N VAL A 39 -4.34 -1.33 9.24
CA VAL A 39 -5.52 -1.44 10.10
C VAL A 39 -5.69 -0.20 10.99
N ALA A 40 -4.59 0.36 11.50
CA ALA A 40 -4.64 1.60 12.27
C ALA A 40 -5.28 2.74 11.46
N GLY A 41 -4.89 2.90 10.19
CA GLY A 41 -5.51 3.87 9.29
C GLY A 41 -6.98 3.59 9.01
N LEU A 42 -7.36 2.34 8.74
CA LEU A 42 -8.76 1.97 8.53
C LEU A 42 -9.62 2.20 9.79
N ALA A 43 -9.08 1.98 10.96
CA ALA A 43 -9.76 2.29 12.22
C ALA A 43 -9.97 3.81 12.38
N VAL A 44 -8.95 4.64 12.06
CA VAL A 44 -9.08 6.10 12.06
C VAL A 44 -10.13 6.56 11.05
N TYR A 45 -10.10 6.03 9.83
CA TYR A 45 -11.14 6.29 8.82
C TYR A 45 -12.53 5.99 9.36
N ALA A 46 -12.73 4.78 9.89
CA ALA A 46 -14.05 4.34 10.37
C ALA A 46 -14.56 5.18 11.54
N LEU A 47 -13.67 5.55 12.48
CA LEU A 47 -13.99 6.43 13.59
C LEU A 47 -14.41 7.83 13.12
N LEU A 48 -13.64 8.44 12.23
CA LEU A 48 -13.94 9.77 11.69
C LEU A 48 -15.23 9.75 10.88
N GLN A 49 -15.39 8.76 10.00
CA GLN A 49 -16.59 8.62 9.18
C GLN A 49 -17.85 8.47 10.04
N ALA A 50 -17.80 7.57 11.06
CA ALA A 50 -18.94 7.34 11.95
C ALA A 50 -19.35 8.59 12.73
N HIS A 51 -18.39 9.40 13.20
CA HIS A 51 -18.67 10.60 13.96
C HIS A 51 -19.10 11.78 13.09
N LEU A 52 -18.45 11.97 11.94
CA LEU A 52 -18.63 13.18 11.12
C LEU A 52 -19.80 13.10 10.16
N GLN A 53 -20.24 11.90 9.73
CA GLN A 53 -21.33 11.77 8.75
C GLN A 53 -22.66 12.38 9.21
N HIS A 54 -22.91 12.44 10.52
CA HIS A 54 -24.11 13.06 11.09
C HIS A 54 -24.03 14.59 11.14
N LEU A 55 -22.81 15.15 11.10
CA LEU A 55 -22.55 16.58 11.17
C LEU A 55 -22.36 17.21 9.78
N LEU A 56 -21.62 16.52 8.90
CA LEU A 56 -21.18 17.04 7.60
C LEU A 56 -21.91 16.40 6.41
N GLY A 57 -22.70 15.35 6.65
CA GLY A 57 -23.16 14.46 5.59
C GLY A 57 -22.10 13.42 5.20
N ARG A 58 -22.54 12.36 4.52
CA ARG A 58 -21.68 11.20 4.23
C ARG A 58 -20.46 11.58 3.38
N ASP A 59 -20.65 12.33 2.30
CA ASP A 59 -19.61 12.62 1.32
C ASP A 59 -18.52 13.53 1.89
N ALA A 60 -18.89 14.60 2.59
CA ALA A 60 -17.91 15.47 3.24
C ALA A 60 -17.17 14.76 4.38
N ALA A 61 -17.86 13.91 5.14
CA ALA A 61 -17.23 13.06 6.15
C ALA A 61 -16.24 12.08 5.52
N HIS A 62 -16.55 11.50 4.33
CA HIS A 62 -15.66 10.61 3.60
C HIS A 62 -14.34 11.29 3.20
N VAL A 63 -14.39 12.54 2.74
CA VAL A 63 -13.17 13.32 2.44
C VAL A 63 -12.28 13.47 3.68
N VAL A 64 -12.85 13.85 4.82
CA VAL A 64 -12.09 14.03 6.07
C VAL A 64 -11.57 12.69 6.60
N ALA A 65 -12.39 11.66 6.55
CA ALA A 65 -12.04 10.33 7.01
C ALA A 65 -10.92 9.70 6.14
N SER A 66 -10.97 9.91 4.82
CA SER A 66 -9.92 9.47 3.90
C SER A 66 -8.59 10.18 4.16
N ALA A 67 -8.62 11.47 4.49
CA ALA A 67 -7.43 12.17 4.97
C ALA A 67 -6.90 11.57 6.29
N GLY A 68 -7.80 11.13 7.18
CA GLY A 68 -7.43 10.38 8.39
C GLY A 68 -6.77 9.05 8.10
N PHE A 69 -7.21 8.32 7.08
CA PHE A 69 -6.57 7.08 6.65
C PHE A 69 -5.11 7.28 6.22
N GLY A 70 -4.76 8.44 5.67
CA GLY A 70 -3.38 8.75 5.29
C GLY A 70 -2.35 8.54 6.40
N VAL A 71 -2.78 8.51 7.68
CA VAL A 71 -1.91 8.22 8.83
C VAL A 71 -1.28 6.83 8.75
N SER A 72 -1.93 5.85 8.11
CA SER A 72 -1.38 4.51 7.88
C SER A 72 -0.08 4.55 7.11
N PHE A 73 -0.03 5.34 6.04
CA PHE A 73 1.17 5.51 5.21
C PHE A 73 2.24 6.35 5.89
N VAL A 74 1.85 7.28 6.77
CA VAL A 74 2.81 7.99 7.63
C VAL A 74 3.50 7.00 8.58
N PHE A 75 2.75 6.12 9.24
CA PHE A 75 3.30 5.09 10.11
C PHE A 75 4.20 4.13 9.34
N LEU A 76 3.73 3.66 8.18
CA LEU A 76 4.49 2.80 7.27
C LEU A 76 5.88 3.39 6.96
N VAL A 77 5.93 4.63 6.48
CA VAL A 77 7.19 5.28 6.07
C VAL A 77 8.09 5.61 7.26
N THR A 78 7.52 6.09 8.36
CA THR A 78 8.29 6.47 9.57
C THR A 78 8.68 5.26 10.41
N GLY A 79 7.81 4.24 10.46
CA GLY A 79 8.02 2.98 11.17
C GLY A 79 8.86 1.96 10.39
N ARG A 80 9.22 2.24 9.15
CA ARG A 80 9.95 1.30 8.28
C ARG A 80 9.20 -0.03 8.05
N GLY A 81 7.86 0.02 8.05
CA GLY A 81 7.02 -1.07 7.56
C GLY A 81 7.17 -1.24 6.05
N GLU A 82 6.89 -2.42 5.51
CA GLU A 82 6.96 -2.68 4.08
C GLU A 82 5.71 -3.37 3.57
N LEU A 83 5.00 -2.69 2.67
CA LEU A 83 3.93 -3.29 1.90
C LEU A 83 4.47 -4.09 0.72
N PHE A 84 3.77 -5.16 0.37
CA PHE A 84 4.03 -5.93 -0.83
C PHE A 84 4.17 -5.06 -2.09
N THR A 85 3.34 -4.03 -2.23
CA THR A 85 3.31 -3.13 -3.39
C THR A 85 4.47 -2.15 -3.46
N GLU A 86 5.12 -1.82 -2.34
CA GLU A 86 6.36 -1.03 -2.36
C GLU A 86 7.53 -1.81 -2.95
N ASN A 87 7.44 -3.15 -2.95
CA ASN A 87 8.44 -4.04 -3.51
C ASN A 87 8.32 -4.21 -5.05
N PHE A 88 7.53 -3.36 -5.73
CA PHE A 88 7.46 -3.31 -7.19
C PHE A 88 8.47 -2.35 -7.82
N LEU A 89 9.19 -1.55 -7.03
CA LEU A 89 10.20 -0.63 -7.52
C LEU A 89 11.56 -0.92 -6.87
N VAL A 90 11.64 -0.81 -5.55
CA VAL A 90 12.91 -0.80 -4.82
C VAL A 90 13.73 -2.08 -5.03
N PRO A 91 13.19 -3.30 -4.78
CA PRO A 91 13.96 -4.52 -5.00
C PRO A 91 14.28 -4.79 -6.47
N LEU A 92 13.43 -4.33 -7.41
CA LEU A 92 13.72 -4.48 -8.83
C LEU A 92 14.93 -3.62 -9.26
N ALA A 93 15.09 -2.42 -8.67
CA ALA A 93 16.30 -1.61 -8.89
C ALA A 93 17.56 -2.29 -8.34
N GLY A 94 17.43 -3.06 -7.26
CA GLY A 94 18.53 -3.78 -6.62
C GLY A 94 18.88 -5.13 -7.26
N LEU A 95 18.14 -5.57 -8.30
CA LEU A 95 18.47 -6.81 -9.01
C LEU A 95 19.84 -6.69 -9.67
N ASP A 96 20.68 -7.70 -9.46
CA ASP A 96 22.00 -7.79 -10.09
C ASP A 96 21.89 -8.73 -11.30
N GLU A 97 22.20 -8.21 -12.48
CA GLU A 97 22.15 -8.97 -13.74
C GLU A 97 23.22 -10.07 -13.78
N ASP A 98 24.31 -9.89 -13.02
CA ASP A 98 25.43 -10.85 -12.93
C ASP A 98 25.18 -11.94 -11.88
N GLU A 99 24.17 -11.80 -11.01
CA GLU A 99 23.84 -12.77 -9.96
C GLU A 99 22.62 -13.63 -10.35
N PRO A 100 22.79 -14.87 -10.83
CA PRO A 100 21.73 -15.65 -11.49
C PRO A 100 20.56 -16.05 -10.56
N HIS A 101 20.64 -15.75 -9.27
CA HIS A 101 19.63 -16.12 -8.29
C HIS A 101 18.89 -14.94 -7.65
N THR A 102 19.15 -13.71 -8.09
CA THR A 102 18.56 -12.50 -7.48
C THR A 102 17.03 -12.47 -7.63
N TRP A 103 16.49 -12.99 -8.75
CA TRP A 103 15.04 -13.10 -8.93
C TRP A 103 14.35 -14.04 -7.92
N ARG A 104 15.07 -15.04 -7.39
CA ARG A 104 14.55 -15.92 -6.31
C ARG A 104 14.43 -15.16 -4.99
N LYS A 105 15.38 -14.26 -4.71
CA LYS A 105 15.32 -13.37 -3.54
C LYS A 105 14.10 -12.43 -3.65
N LEU A 106 13.86 -11.88 -4.85
CA LEU A 106 12.68 -11.05 -5.12
C LEU A 106 11.37 -11.83 -4.91
N LEU A 107 11.27 -13.03 -5.49
CA LEU A 107 10.09 -13.87 -5.33
C LEU A 107 9.86 -14.25 -3.86
N LYS A 108 10.92 -14.60 -3.12
CA LYS A 108 10.84 -14.84 -1.69
C LYS A 108 10.30 -13.61 -0.95
N LEU A 109 10.82 -12.42 -1.23
CA LEU A 109 10.37 -11.17 -0.62
C LEU A 109 8.88 -10.92 -0.89
N TRP A 110 8.40 -11.14 -2.12
CA TRP A 110 6.99 -10.98 -2.45
C TRP A 110 6.10 -12.02 -1.75
N LEU A 111 6.54 -13.29 -1.72
CA LEU A 111 5.83 -14.38 -1.04
C LEU A 111 5.88 -14.28 0.49
N THR A 112 6.79 -13.48 1.03
CA THR A 112 6.83 -13.16 2.46
C THR A 112 5.97 -11.92 2.76
N SER A 113 6.18 -10.81 2.05
CA SER A 113 5.55 -9.54 2.38
C SER A 113 4.02 -9.59 2.28
N ALA A 114 3.43 -10.09 1.19
CA ALA A 114 1.98 -10.10 1.04
C ALA A 114 1.25 -10.94 2.12
N PRO A 115 1.61 -12.20 2.38
CA PRO A 115 0.95 -12.98 3.42
C PRO A 115 1.12 -12.40 4.83
N PHE A 116 2.29 -11.85 5.18
CA PHE A 116 2.50 -11.30 6.50
C PHE A 116 1.85 -9.91 6.68
N ASN A 117 1.72 -9.10 5.63
CA ASN A 117 0.87 -7.90 5.66
C ASN A 117 -0.58 -8.30 6.02
N ILE A 118 -1.14 -9.30 5.32
CA ILE A 118 -2.52 -9.74 5.54
C ILE A 118 -2.69 -10.43 6.89
N LEU A 119 -1.73 -11.25 7.30
CA LEU A 119 -1.79 -11.94 8.61
C LEU A 119 -1.84 -10.94 9.76
N ALA A 120 -0.98 -9.92 9.76
CA ALA A 120 -1.02 -8.87 10.77
C ALA A 120 -2.35 -8.12 10.71
N GLY A 121 -2.78 -7.73 9.50
CA GLY A 121 -4.07 -7.09 9.30
C GLY A 121 -5.23 -7.92 9.87
N LEU A 122 -5.28 -9.22 9.56
CA LEU A 122 -6.30 -10.14 10.08
C LEU A 122 -6.29 -10.20 11.61
N VAL A 123 -5.11 -10.37 12.22
CA VAL A 123 -4.99 -10.46 13.68
C VAL A 123 -5.51 -9.18 14.34
N VAL A 124 -5.09 -8.01 13.85
CA VAL A 124 -5.52 -6.72 14.42
C VAL A 124 -7.01 -6.47 14.19
N VAL A 125 -7.55 -6.80 13.01
CA VAL A 125 -9.00 -6.74 12.75
C VAL A 125 -9.76 -7.61 13.72
N LEU A 126 -9.32 -8.85 13.98
CA LEU A 126 -9.96 -9.74 14.95
C LEU A 126 -9.96 -9.14 16.36
N LEU A 127 -8.88 -8.49 16.77
CA LEU A 127 -8.80 -7.81 18.06
C LEU A 127 -9.73 -6.60 18.12
N LEU A 128 -9.74 -5.74 17.11
CA LEU A 128 -10.57 -4.54 17.09
C LEU A 128 -12.06 -4.83 16.93
N THR A 129 -12.44 -5.97 16.35
CA THR A 129 -13.84 -6.39 16.21
C THR A 129 -14.39 -7.15 17.44
N VAL A 130 -13.60 -7.30 18.51
CA VAL A 130 -14.12 -7.73 19.81
C VAL A 130 -15.13 -6.68 20.31
N HIS A 131 -16.23 -7.16 20.88
CA HIS A 131 -17.32 -6.31 21.34
C HIS A 131 -16.82 -5.17 22.25
N SER A 132 -17.24 -3.96 21.98
CA SER A 132 -16.92 -2.72 22.73
C SER A 132 -15.45 -2.26 22.66
N VAL A 133 -14.58 -2.84 21.82
CA VAL A 133 -13.23 -2.31 21.59
C VAL A 133 -13.30 -1.03 20.76
N LEU A 134 -14.04 -1.05 19.64
CA LEU A 134 -14.34 0.16 18.90
C LEU A 134 -15.70 0.74 19.32
N PRO A 135 -15.88 2.08 19.29
CA PRO A 135 -17.14 2.72 19.60
C PRO A 135 -18.29 2.24 18.73
N TYR A 136 -19.50 2.29 19.28
CA TYR A 136 -20.71 1.93 18.54
C TYR A 136 -20.83 2.77 17.25
N GLY A 137 -21.26 2.13 16.16
CA GLY A 137 -21.41 2.76 14.85
C GLY A 137 -20.17 2.73 13.95
N THR A 138 -18.97 2.44 14.50
CA THR A 138 -17.72 2.40 13.72
C THR A 138 -17.73 1.30 12.64
N GLY A 139 -18.48 0.23 12.83
CA GLY A 139 -18.56 -0.86 11.85
C GLY A 139 -19.30 -0.49 10.56
N ALA A 140 -20.31 0.40 10.64
CA ALA A 140 -21.14 0.74 9.47
C ALA A 140 -20.37 1.35 8.29
N PRO A 141 -19.42 2.30 8.48
CA PRO A 141 -18.55 2.77 7.42
C PRO A 141 -17.71 1.67 6.77
N LEU A 142 -17.17 0.73 7.55
CA LEU A 142 -16.35 -0.38 7.06
C LEU A 142 -17.18 -1.37 6.22
N VAL A 143 -18.39 -1.66 6.65
CA VAL A 143 -19.35 -2.46 5.86
C VAL A 143 -19.65 -1.76 4.54
N HIS A 144 -19.95 -0.46 4.58
CA HIS A 144 -20.28 0.29 3.38
C HIS A 144 -19.14 0.31 2.35
N GLN A 145 -17.91 0.54 2.79
CA GLN A 145 -16.73 0.50 1.90
C GLN A 145 -16.54 -0.90 1.29
N ALA A 146 -16.57 -1.94 2.11
CA ALA A 146 -16.40 -3.31 1.65
C ALA A 146 -17.50 -3.73 0.64
N GLU A 147 -18.75 -3.33 0.88
CA GLU A 147 -19.87 -3.57 -0.05
C GLU A 147 -19.74 -2.73 -1.34
N THR A 148 -19.16 -1.54 -1.28
CA THR A 148 -18.85 -0.71 -2.45
C THR A 148 -17.82 -1.41 -3.35
N ILE A 149 -16.74 -1.94 -2.77
CA ILE A 149 -15.76 -2.76 -3.51
C ILE A 149 -16.46 -3.97 -4.12
N HIS A 150 -17.29 -4.67 -3.34
CA HIS A 150 -17.99 -5.86 -3.82
C HIS A 150 -18.98 -5.58 -4.98
N ALA A 151 -19.59 -4.41 -5.00
CA ALA A 151 -20.56 -4.00 -6.03
C ALA A 151 -19.89 -3.61 -7.36
N ASN A 152 -18.58 -3.36 -7.38
CA ASN A 152 -17.87 -2.99 -8.60
C ASN A 152 -17.70 -4.19 -9.55
N GLY A 153 -17.77 -3.91 -10.84
CA GLY A 153 -17.48 -4.92 -11.87
C GLY A 153 -15.98 -5.23 -11.97
N VAL A 154 -15.66 -6.46 -12.37
CA VAL A 154 -14.27 -6.96 -12.47
C VAL A 154 -13.34 -6.02 -13.26
N LEU A 155 -13.82 -5.45 -14.37
CA LEU A 155 -13.04 -4.51 -15.17
C LEU A 155 -12.72 -3.21 -14.40
N ALA A 156 -13.70 -2.67 -13.67
CA ALA A 156 -13.52 -1.46 -12.87
C ALA A 156 -12.51 -1.69 -11.75
N LEU A 157 -12.64 -2.80 -11.00
CA LEU A 157 -11.68 -3.21 -9.97
C LEU A 157 -10.26 -3.35 -10.56
N PHE A 158 -10.13 -4.03 -11.71
CA PHE A 158 -8.83 -4.24 -12.32
C PHE A 158 -8.15 -2.94 -12.78
N VAL A 159 -8.90 -2.05 -13.45
CA VAL A 159 -8.37 -0.75 -13.91
C VAL A 159 -8.03 0.16 -12.73
N SER A 160 -8.88 0.18 -11.72
CA SER A 160 -8.65 0.86 -10.45
C SER A 160 -7.37 0.35 -9.77
N ALA A 161 -7.17 -0.97 -9.75
CA ALA A 161 -5.96 -1.58 -9.21
C ALA A 161 -4.69 -1.19 -9.99
N ILE A 162 -4.75 -1.07 -11.32
CA ILE A 162 -3.61 -0.56 -12.10
C ILE A 162 -3.23 0.85 -11.63
N PHE A 163 -4.20 1.73 -11.44
CA PHE A 163 -3.93 3.09 -10.96
C PHE A 163 -3.38 3.11 -9.52
N ALA A 164 -3.97 2.32 -8.62
CA ALA A 164 -3.50 2.21 -7.24
C ALA A 164 -2.04 1.73 -7.16
N GLY A 165 -1.69 0.69 -7.93
CA GLY A 165 -0.32 0.18 -7.99
C GLY A 165 0.66 1.21 -8.54
N ALA A 166 0.28 1.95 -9.58
CA ALA A 166 1.09 3.06 -10.10
C ALA A 166 1.29 4.15 -9.05
N LEU A 167 0.23 4.53 -8.33
CA LEU A 167 0.28 5.60 -7.33
C LEU A 167 1.18 5.24 -6.14
N ILE A 168 1.08 4.02 -5.60
CA ILE A 168 1.94 3.55 -4.51
C ILE A 168 3.40 3.47 -4.95
N THR A 169 3.65 2.93 -6.14
CA THR A 169 5.01 2.83 -6.67
C THR A 169 5.62 4.22 -6.93
N ALA A 170 4.80 5.18 -7.40
CA ALA A 170 5.23 6.57 -7.53
C ALA A 170 5.54 7.21 -6.17
N MET A 171 4.72 6.93 -5.13
CA MET A 171 5.00 7.35 -3.75
C MET A 171 6.36 6.84 -3.28
N THR A 172 6.63 5.55 -3.51
CA THR A 172 7.91 4.94 -3.12
C THR A 172 9.09 5.68 -3.77
N TRP A 173 9.00 5.97 -5.07
CA TRP A 173 10.00 6.77 -5.76
C TRP A 173 10.17 8.17 -5.17
N PHE A 174 9.07 8.86 -4.87
CA PHE A 174 9.13 10.20 -4.26
C PHE A 174 9.75 10.16 -2.86
N VAL A 175 9.42 9.16 -2.06
CA VAL A 175 9.95 8.98 -0.69
C VAL A 175 11.46 8.70 -0.74
N GLU A 176 11.93 7.83 -1.63
CA GLU A 176 13.37 7.55 -1.80
C GLU A 176 14.14 8.79 -2.30
N GLY A 177 13.50 9.64 -3.08
CA GLY A 177 14.08 10.90 -3.56
C GLY A 177 14.20 12.00 -2.48
N GLN A 178 13.66 11.82 -1.27
CA GLN A 178 13.65 12.86 -0.25
C GLN A 178 14.52 12.49 0.96
N GLU A 179 15.35 13.43 1.40
CA GLU A 179 16.10 13.31 2.66
C GLU A 179 15.32 13.86 3.86
N ALA A 180 14.50 14.89 3.62
CA ALA A 180 13.70 15.52 4.65
C ALA A 180 12.53 14.64 5.08
N VAL A 181 12.57 14.14 6.32
CA VAL A 181 11.53 13.28 6.89
C VAL A 181 10.14 13.90 6.79
N GLY A 182 10.03 15.22 7.01
CA GLY A 182 8.74 15.93 6.88
C GLY A 182 8.13 15.85 5.48
N VAL A 183 8.94 15.89 4.42
CA VAL A 183 8.47 15.74 3.04
C VAL A 183 8.02 14.31 2.78
N ARG A 184 8.76 13.30 3.26
CA ARG A 184 8.36 11.89 3.17
C ARG A 184 6.99 11.65 3.83
N ILE A 185 6.79 12.22 5.02
CA ILE A 185 5.51 12.15 5.75
C ILE A 185 4.36 12.75 4.94
N VAL A 186 4.55 13.95 4.38
CA VAL A 186 3.50 14.64 3.60
C VAL A 186 3.15 13.84 2.34
N VAL A 187 4.15 13.35 1.60
CA VAL A 187 3.92 12.52 0.40
C VAL A 187 3.17 11.25 0.74
N ALA A 188 3.59 10.53 1.77
CA ALA A 188 2.95 9.30 2.22
C ALA A 188 1.50 9.55 2.65
N TRP A 189 1.27 10.59 3.45
CA TRP A 189 -0.06 10.99 3.90
C TRP A 189 -1.01 11.31 2.74
N ILE A 190 -0.54 12.12 1.76
CA ILE A 190 -1.34 12.48 0.58
C ILE A 190 -1.73 11.24 -0.22
N VAL A 191 -0.78 10.37 -0.50
CA VAL A 191 -1.04 9.17 -1.31
C VAL A 191 -1.99 8.22 -0.59
N GLY A 192 -1.79 7.98 0.71
CA GLY A 192 -2.73 7.19 1.51
C GLY A 192 -4.15 7.79 1.49
N ALA A 193 -4.28 9.11 1.65
CA ALA A 193 -5.57 9.78 1.58
C ALA A 193 -6.24 9.62 0.19
N ILE A 194 -5.48 9.72 -0.91
CA ILE A 194 -5.99 9.57 -2.28
C ILE A 194 -6.48 8.13 -2.52
N ILE A 195 -5.75 7.12 -2.06
CA ILE A 195 -6.13 5.70 -2.21
C ILE A 195 -7.54 5.48 -1.66
N LEU A 196 -7.80 5.92 -0.44
CA LEU A 196 -9.10 5.68 0.19
C LEU A 196 -10.19 6.64 -0.33
N LEU A 197 -9.86 7.90 -0.59
CA LEU A 197 -10.79 8.88 -1.14
C LEU A 197 -11.35 8.46 -2.50
N GLY A 198 -10.50 7.89 -3.35
CA GLY A 198 -10.89 7.40 -4.67
C GLY A 198 -11.40 5.96 -4.68
N SER A 199 -11.40 5.28 -3.54
CA SER A 199 -11.65 3.83 -3.44
C SER A 199 -10.85 3.06 -4.50
N PHE A 200 -9.56 3.38 -4.63
CA PHE A 200 -8.67 2.72 -5.58
C PHE A 200 -8.18 1.39 -5.03
N ASP A 201 -8.34 0.33 -5.82
CA ASP A 201 -8.14 -1.05 -5.40
C ASP A 201 -6.66 -1.38 -5.14
N HIS A 202 -6.23 -1.18 -3.91
CA HIS A 202 -4.90 -1.54 -3.45
C HIS A 202 -4.93 -2.89 -2.73
N VAL A 203 -4.22 -3.88 -3.27
CA VAL A 203 -4.33 -5.30 -2.87
C VAL A 203 -4.29 -5.54 -1.35
N ILE A 204 -3.39 -4.91 -0.60
CA ILE A 204 -3.28 -5.12 0.85
C ILE A 204 -4.37 -4.33 1.59
N VAL A 205 -4.60 -3.07 1.22
CA VAL A 205 -5.62 -2.21 1.86
C VAL A 205 -6.99 -2.85 1.70
N ASP A 206 -7.40 -3.16 0.46
CA ASP A 206 -8.71 -3.71 0.16
C ASP A 206 -8.94 -5.09 0.79
N THR A 207 -7.91 -5.94 0.77
CA THR A 207 -8.05 -7.26 1.41
C THR A 207 -8.31 -7.12 2.90
N ILE A 208 -7.61 -6.22 3.59
CA ILE A 208 -7.83 -5.95 5.01
C ILE A 208 -9.19 -5.27 5.23
N GLU A 209 -9.56 -4.32 4.37
CA GLU A 209 -10.84 -3.61 4.41
C GLU A 209 -12.03 -4.56 4.20
N LEU A 210 -11.95 -5.47 3.23
CA LEU A 210 -12.93 -6.52 3.00
C LEU A 210 -13.05 -7.44 4.21
N ILE A 211 -11.93 -7.86 4.82
CA ILE A 211 -11.94 -8.67 6.05
C ILE A 211 -12.61 -7.89 7.18
N PHE A 212 -12.31 -6.61 7.33
CA PHE A 212 -12.89 -5.77 8.37
C PHE A 212 -14.40 -5.59 8.19
N GLY A 213 -14.86 -5.25 6.97
CA GLY A 213 -16.29 -5.17 6.63
C GLY A 213 -17.01 -6.50 6.83
N TYR A 214 -16.40 -7.62 6.42
CA TYR A 214 -16.93 -8.96 6.63
C TYR A 214 -17.15 -9.28 8.12
N ARG A 215 -16.22 -8.89 8.97
CA ARG A 215 -16.33 -9.05 10.43
C ARG A 215 -17.48 -8.24 11.05
N TYR A 216 -17.87 -7.14 10.44
CA TYR A 216 -19.01 -6.32 10.83
C TYR A 216 -20.31 -6.66 10.07
N GLY A 217 -20.30 -7.69 9.22
CA GLY A 217 -21.51 -8.25 8.61
C GLY A 217 -21.74 -7.84 7.15
N ALA A 218 -20.73 -7.39 6.42
CA ALA A 218 -20.84 -7.19 4.97
C ALA A 218 -21.17 -8.50 4.23
N HIS A 219 -21.97 -8.40 3.17
CA HIS A 219 -22.62 -9.55 2.52
C HIS A 219 -21.85 -10.08 1.29
N PHE A 220 -20.73 -10.74 1.53
CA PHE A 220 -19.96 -11.49 0.53
C PHE A 220 -19.25 -12.66 1.19
N ASN A 221 -18.56 -13.48 0.41
CA ASN A 221 -17.88 -14.67 0.90
C ASN A 221 -16.35 -14.57 0.72
N TRP A 222 -15.63 -15.53 1.30
CA TRP A 222 -14.17 -15.61 1.20
C TRP A 222 -13.66 -15.81 -0.24
N VAL A 223 -14.47 -16.40 -1.13
CA VAL A 223 -14.10 -16.56 -2.54
C VAL A 223 -13.96 -15.19 -3.21
N PHE A 224 -14.86 -14.24 -2.88
CA PHE A 224 -14.75 -12.88 -3.36
C PHE A 224 -13.46 -12.20 -2.84
N ILE A 225 -13.18 -12.29 -1.54
CA ILE A 225 -11.97 -11.69 -0.95
C ILE A 225 -10.70 -12.22 -1.64
N LEU A 226 -10.59 -13.54 -1.82
CA LEU A 226 -9.44 -14.16 -2.50
C LEU A 226 -9.38 -13.80 -3.99
N GLY A 227 -10.52 -13.72 -4.66
CA GLY A 227 -10.61 -13.28 -6.06
C GLY A 227 -10.18 -11.84 -6.24
N ASN A 228 -10.66 -10.94 -5.36
CA ASN A 228 -10.26 -9.53 -5.35
C ASN A 228 -8.76 -9.39 -5.06
N PHE A 229 -8.21 -10.13 -4.09
CA PHE A 229 -6.78 -10.16 -3.83
C PHE A 229 -5.97 -10.47 -5.09
N GLY A 230 -6.31 -11.54 -5.81
CA GLY A 230 -5.60 -11.93 -7.03
C GLY A 230 -5.72 -10.88 -8.14
N LEU A 231 -6.92 -10.34 -8.33
CA LEU A 231 -7.22 -9.33 -9.33
C LEU A 231 -6.47 -8.02 -9.05
N SER A 232 -6.54 -7.53 -7.81
CA SER A 232 -5.88 -6.30 -7.37
C SER A 232 -4.36 -6.47 -7.37
N ALA A 233 -3.82 -7.63 -6.96
CA ALA A 233 -2.40 -7.92 -7.05
C ALA A 233 -1.89 -7.81 -8.49
N ALA A 234 -2.59 -8.44 -9.45
CA ALA A 234 -2.22 -8.37 -10.86
C ALA A 234 -2.29 -6.93 -11.40
N GLY A 235 -3.36 -6.19 -11.10
CA GLY A 235 -3.50 -4.79 -11.48
C GLY A 235 -2.43 -3.91 -10.88
N ASN A 236 -2.15 -4.03 -9.57
CA ASN A 236 -1.11 -3.27 -8.88
C ASN A 236 0.28 -3.55 -9.47
N MET A 237 0.60 -4.81 -9.82
CA MET A 237 1.86 -5.16 -10.49
C MET A 237 1.99 -4.49 -11.86
N ILE A 238 0.93 -4.53 -12.68
CA ILE A 238 0.94 -3.87 -13.99
C ILE A 238 1.14 -2.36 -13.85
N GLY A 239 0.41 -1.71 -12.93
CA GLY A 239 0.56 -0.29 -12.67
C GLY A 239 1.92 0.09 -12.09
N GLY A 240 2.35 -0.61 -11.05
CA GLY A 240 3.61 -0.34 -10.36
C GLY A 240 4.83 -0.66 -11.21
N ILE A 241 4.92 -1.87 -11.74
CA ILE A 241 6.09 -2.30 -12.53
C ILE A 241 6.01 -1.70 -13.94
N GLY A 242 4.87 -1.89 -14.62
CA GLY A 242 4.74 -1.53 -16.02
C GLY A 242 4.74 -0.03 -16.27
N LEU A 243 3.96 0.74 -15.51
CA LEU A 243 3.81 2.18 -15.76
C LEU A 243 4.87 3.02 -15.04
N ILE A 244 5.23 2.68 -13.80
CA ILE A 244 6.10 3.53 -12.99
C ILE A 244 7.54 3.04 -12.99
N THR A 245 7.79 1.79 -12.56
CA THR A 245 9.16 1.29 -12.39
C THR A 245 9.96 1.35 -13.68
N LEU A 246 9.42 0.85 -14.80
CA LEU A 246 10.09 0.90 -16.08
C LEU A 246 10.38 2.34 -16.54
N ASN A 247 9.43 3.26 -16.36
CA ASN A 247 9.61 4.67 -16.70
C ASN A 247 10.71 5.31 -15.86
N ARG A 248 10.71 5.10 -14.53
CA ARG A 248 11.70 5.68 -13.62
C ARG A 248 13.11 5.12 -13.84
N PHE A 249 13.22 3.85 -14.18
CA PHE A 249 14.51 3.24 -14.53
C PHE A 249 15.08 3.82 -15.81
N THR A 250 14.23 4.06 -16.81
CA THR A 250 14.66 4.74 -18.05
C THR A 250 15.18 6.15 -17.75
N GLN A 251 14.46 6.93 -16.93
CA GLN A 251 14.90 8.27 -16.52
C GLN A 251 16.22 8.25 -15.75
N GLY A 252 16.38 7.31 -14.79
CA GLY A 252 17.58 7.23 -13.97
C GLY A 252 18.82 6.74 -14.72
N ARG A 253 18.65 5.88 -15.74
CA ARG A 253 19.76 5.35 -16.53
C ARG A 253 20.19 6.29 -17.67
N SER A 254 19.30 7.12 -18.21
CA SER A 254 19.60 8.03 -19.32
C SER A 254 20.48 9.22 -18.91
N GLY A 255 20.38 9.69 -17.66
CA GLY A 255 21.20 10.80 -17.14
C GLY A 255 22.70 10.50 -17.11
N GLY A 256 23.08 9.23 -16.88
CA GLY A 256 24.49 8.82 -16.83
C GLY A 256 25.21 8.80 -18.20
N SER A 257 24.47 8.70 -19.30
CA SER A 257 25.06 8.64 -20.65
C SER A 257 25.42 10.04 -21.20
N GLU A 258 24.75 11.08 -20.77
CA GLU A 258 25.04 12.47 -21.21
C GLU A 258 26.18 13.13 -20.40
N ALA A 259 26.48 12.66 -19.19
CA ALA A 259 27.59 13.16 -18.38
C ALA A 259 28.96 12.57 -18.77
N SER A 260 28.99 11.55 -19.63
CA SER A 260 30.19 10.85 -20.08
C SER A 260 30.52 11.12 -21.57
N ALA A 261 29.80 11.99 -22.25
CA ALA A 261 30.04 12.46 -23.59
C ALA A 261 30.46 13.95 -23.62
#